data_fe3005210290477d4751f513f103808f
#
_entry.id   fe3005210290477d4751f513f103808f
#
_cell.length_a   1.000
_cell.length_b   1.000
_cell.length_c   1.000
_cell.angle_alpha   90.00
_cell.angle_beta   90.00
_cell.angle_gamma   90.00
#
_symmetry.space_group_name_H-M   'P 1'
#
loop_
_entity.id
_entity.type
_entity.pdbx_description
1 polymer ?
#
loop_
_entity_poly.entity_id
_entity_poly.type
_entity_poly.pdbx_seq_one_letter_code
_entity_poly.pdbx_strand_id
1 'polypeptide(L)'
;MINHTTNDTTTIQGQAIATVIADTVYKGSRITTLELVYPRYIHSEFMTHRMFSRNASSSRAIPIEKTANEVLTDPVGFDYVGFNQSGMVAAEELPEDLKEDFLAEWKLWGMQTALKVKLWAKKYNIHKQTLNRALEPWSRIKVLVTATEWDNFFKLRLAPDAQPEIQNLAQAMESAMEGSTPIESKMHLPYVDLTDHEPEYTDMYHSVARCARVSYNNNGGTTSTIEEDKKLFERLQNNGHWSPFEHIAEYWGCDEMYANFHNWCSLRNVYENMSNEDKVVDFIHKIFRDS
;
A
#
# COMPACT_ATOMS: atom_id res chain seq x y z
N MET A 1 -14.95 -16.93 -11.48
CA MET A 1 -13.55 -17.12 -11.06
C MET A 1 -12.71 -16.33 -12.06
N ILE A 2 -12.39 -15.08 -11.73
CA ILE A 2 -11.43 -14.33 -12.52
C ILE A 2 -10.08 -14.79 -11.99
N ASN A 3 -9.40 -15.63 -12.76
CA ASN A 3 -8.00 -15.93 -12.52
C ASN A 3 -7.24 -14.62 -12.65
N HIS A 4 -6.70 -14.11 -11.55
CA HIS A 4 -5.64 -13.12 -11.58
C HIS A 4 -4.41 -13.80 -12.19
N THR A 5 -4.27 -13.73 -13.49
CA THR A 5 -3.03 -14.06 -14.22
C THR A 5 -2.21 -12.80 -14.46
N THR A 6 -2.17 -11.91 -13.48
CA THR A 6 -1.01 -11.03 -13.33
C THR A 6 0.09 -11.89 -12.73
N ASN A 7 1.33 -11.67 -13.14
CA ASN A 7 2.51 -12.23 -12.48
C ASN A 7 2.60 -11.67 -11.05
N ASP A 8 1.61 -12.03 -10.19
CA ASP A 8 1.54 -11.57 -8.80
C ASP A 8 2.70 -12.19 -8.03
N THR A 9 3.87 -11.55 -8.16
CA THR A 9 5.03 -11.94 -7.36
C THR A 9 4.78 -11.45 -5.95
N THR A 10 4.46 -12.40 -5.06
CA THR A 10 4.30 -12.13 -3.62
C THR A 10 5.50 -12.67 -2.89
N THR A 11 6.14 -11.82 -2.09
CA THR A 11 7.26 -12.19 -1.22
C THR A 11 6.93 -11.88 0.23
N ILE A 12 7.30 -12.79 1.12
CA ILE A 12 7.14 -12.67 2.58
C ILE A 12 8.52 -12.69 3.20
N GLN A 13 8.81 -11.69 4.06
CA GLN A 13 10.04 -11.62 4.84
C GLN A 13 9.71 -11.15 6.26
N GLY A 14 10.02 -11.97 7.27
CA GLY A 14 9.56 -11.71 8.64
C GLY A 14 8.04 -11.53 8.68
N GLN A 15 7.58 -10.39 9.20
CA GLN A 15 6.17 -10.03 9.26
C GLN A 15 5.70 -9.15 8.08
N ALA A 16 6.57 -8.86 7.12
CA ALA A 16 6.26 -8.05 5.96
C ALA A 16 5.87 -8.89 4.74
N ILE A 17 4.90 -8.41 3.98
CA ILE A 17 4.45 -9.01 2.71
C ILE A 17 4.48 -7.90 1.66
N ALA A 18 5.08 -8.19 0.51
CA ALA A 18 5.07 -7.33 -0.66
C ALA A 18 4.53 -8.11 -1.86
N THR A 19 3.55 -7.54 -2.55
CA THR A 19 2.95 -8.10 -3.76
C THR A 19 3.02 -7.08 -4.87
N VAL A 20 3.59 -7.43 -6.02
CA VAL A 20 3.55 -6.59 -7.22
C VAL A 20 2.13 -6.60 -7.78
N ILE A 21 1.51 -5.44 -7.85
CA ILE A 21 0.14 -5.26 -8.36
C ILE A 21 0.14 -4.80 -9.82
N ALA A 22 1.11 -3.98 -10.19
CA ALA A 22 1.35 -3.58 -11.56
C ALA A 22 2.83 -3.25 -11.73
N ASP A 23 3.40 -3.65 -12.83
CA ASP A 23 4.78 -3.41 -13.19
C ASP A 23 4.83 -3.09 -14.68
N THR A 24 5.13 -1.85 -15.00
CA THR A 24 5.01 -1.32 -16.36
C THR A 24 6.30 -0.67 -16.79
N VAL A 25 6.69 -0.89 -18.03
CA VAL A 25 7.82 -0.22 -18.66
C VAL A 25 7.39 0.38 -19.99
N TYR A 26 7.87 1.58 -20.30
CA TYR A 26 7.72 2.16 -21.62
C TYR A 26 8.95 2.98 -21.96
N LYS A 27 9.54 2.73 -23.15
CA LYS A 27 10.79 3.36 -23.62
C LYS A 27 11.91 3.33 -22.57
N GLY A 28 12.03 2.23 -21.83
CA GLY A 28 13.06 2.03 -20.81
C GLY A 28 12.78 2.69 -19.46
N SER A 29 11.68 3.43 -19.29
CA SER A 29 11.27 3.98 -18.00
C SER A 29 10.28 3.05 -17.31
N ARG A 30 10.60 2.55 -16.13
CA ARG A 30 9.80 1.61 -15.35
C ARG A 30 9.02 2.33 -14.25
N ILE A 31 7.77 1.94 -14.04
CA ILE A 31 6.94 2.34 -12.91
C ILE A 31 6.33 1.09 -12.27
N THR A 32 6.37 0.97 -10.96
CA THR A 32 5.89 -0.23 -10.25
C THR A 32 4.94 0.16 -9.12
N THR A 33 3.86 -0.61 -8.99
CA THR A 33 2.92 -0.54 -7.85
C THR A 33 3.00 -1.81 -7.03
N LEU A 34 3.22 -1.66 -5.73
CA LEU A 34 3.23 -2.74 -4.74
C LEU A 34 2.08 -2.57 -3.75
N GLU A 35 1.42 -3.68 -3.40
CA GLU A 35 0.59 -3.78 -2.20
C GLU A 35 1.45 -4.36 -1.08
N LEU A 36 1.57 -3.62 0.02
CA LEU A 36 2.40 -3.94 1.17
C LEU A 36 1.54 -4.23 2.38
N VAL A 37 1.91 -5.25 3.17
CA VAL A 37 1.36 -5.49 4.51
C VAL A 37 2.52 -5.61 5.47
N TYR A 38 2.56 -4.78 6.51
CA TYR A 38 3.65 -4.74 7.47
C TYR A 38 3.20 -4.24 8.84
N PRO A 39 4.03 -4.41 9.90
CA PRO A 39 3.75 -3.88 11.22
C PRO A 39 3.44 -2.39 11.19
N ARG A 40 2.28 -1.99 11.73
CA ARG A 40 1.84 -0.59 11.67
C ARG A 40 2.80 0.38 12.35
N TYR A 41 3.55 -0.06 13.36
CA TYR A 41 4.46 0.81 14.10
C TYR A 41 5.65 1.33 13.28
N ILE A 42 6.05 0.64 12.17
CA ILE A 42 7.08 1.17 11.26
C ILE A 42 6.53 2.09 10.16
N HIS A 43 5.22 2.39 10.17
CA HIS A 43 4.61 3.19 9.10
C HIS A 43 5.16 4.62 9.04
N SER A 44 5.53 5.21 10.18
CA SER A 44 6.15 6.54 10.24
C SER A 44 7.48 6.61 9.51
N GLU A 45 8.33 5.58 9.65
CA GLU A 45 9.62 5.47 8.95
C GLU A 45 9.41 5.29 7.44
N PHE A 46 8.47 4.43 7.05
CA PHE A 46 8.11 4.26 5.64
C PHE A 46 7.62 5.58 5.02
N MET A 47 6.87 6.40 5.78
CA MET A 47 6.36 7.69 5.33
C MET A 47 7.45 8.76 5.11
N THR A 48 8.68 8.57 5.59
CA THR A 48 9.80 9.49 5.34
C THR A 48 10.29 9.48 3.89
N HIS A 49 9.99 8.41 3.13
CA HIS A 49 10.36 8.27 1.72
C HIS A 49 9.35 9.00 0.82
N ARG A 50 9.59 10.29 0.56
CA ARG A 50 8.64 11.20 -0.08
C ARG A 50 8.43 10.96 -1.57
N MET A 51 9.36 10.27 -2.24
CA MET A 51 9.23 9.93 -3.67
C MET A 51 8.15 8.87 -3.94
N PHE A 52 7.62 8.26 -2.90
CA PHE A 52 6.56 7.27 -3.02
C PHE A 52 5.18 7.90 -3.03
N SER A 53 4.36 7.63 -4.04
CA SER A 53 2.91 7.84 -4.00
C SER A 53 2.28 6.70 -3.21
N ARG A 54 1.45 7.02 -2.20
CA ARG A 54 0.99 6.04 -1.20
C ARG A 54 -0.48 6.22 -0.86
N ASN A 55 -1.17 5.08 -0.74
CA ASN A 55 -2.52 5.01 -0.19
C ASN A 55 -2.58 3.92 0.88
N ALA A 56 -2.85 4.30 2.12
CA ALA A 56 -2.79 3.40 3.28
C ALA A 56 -4.17 3.11 3.85
N SER A 57 -4.36 1.88 4.35
CA SER A 57 -5.57 1.51 5.06
C SER A 57 -5.75 2.31 6.35
N SER A 58 -6.90 2.99 6.46
CA SER A 58 -7.21 3.80 7.62
C SER A 58 -7.84 2.97 8.74
N SER A 59 -7.27 3.02 9.96
CA SER A 59 -7.88 2.40 11.15
C SER A 59 -9.29 2.94 11.44
N ARG A 60 -9.63 4.14 10.99
CA ARG A 60 -10.97 4.72 11.12
C ARG A 60 -12.01 4.06 10.19
N ALA A 61 -11.57 3.44 9.11
CA ALA A 61 -12.44 2.79 8.13
C ALA A 61 -12.80 1.34 8.53
N ILE A 62 -11.88 0.63 9.19
CA ILE A 62 -12.00 -0.79 9.50
C ILE A 62 -12.97 -1.01 10.68
N PRO A 63 -13.89 -1.99 10.61
CA PRO A 63 -14.73 -2.34 11.76
C PRO A 63 -13.91 -2.79 12.97
N ILE A 64 -14.34 -2.40 14.19
CA ILE A 64 -13.66 -2.77 15.47
C ILE A 64 -13.50 -4.28 15.58
N GLU A 65 -14.57 -5.03 15.31
CA GLU A 65 -14.57 -6.50 15.41
C GLU A 65 -13.48 -7.13 14.53
N LYS A 66 -13.28 -6.60 13.32
CA LYS A 66 -12.25 -7.11 12.41
C LYS A 66 -10.87 -6.86 12.99
N THR A 67 -10.53 -5.62 13.34
CA THR A 67 -9.20 -5.28 13.88
C THR A 67 -8.93 -5.99 15.21
N ALA A 68 -9.93 -6.04 16.11
CA ALA A 68 -9.78 -6.73 17.38
C ALA A 68 -9.62 -8.24 17.20
N ASN A 69 -10.31 -8.87 16.25
CA ASN A 69 -10.15 -10.29 15.98
C ASN A 69 -8.78 -10.60 15.36
N GLU A 70 -8.27 -9.75 14.45
CA GLU A 70 -6.92 -9.87 13.92
C GLU A 70 -5.87 -9.86 15.04
N VAL A 71 -5.97 -8.91 15.99
CA VAL A 71 -5.06 -8.84 17.15
C VAL A 71 -5.25 -10.01 18.12
N LEU A 72 -6.46 -10.56 18.26
CA LEU A 72 -6.71 -11.74 19.10
C LEU A 72 -6.11 -13.02 18.53
N THR A 73 -6.08 -13.13 17.20
CA THR A 73 -5.60 -14.36 16.52
C THR A 73 -4.12 -14.31 16.17
N ASP A 74 -3.63 -13.14 15.74
CA ASP A 74 -2.26 -12.96 15.26
C ASP A 74 -1.76 -11.54 15.58
N PRO A 75 -1.51 -11.22 16.87
CA PRO A 75 -0.96 -9.93 17.24
C PRO A 75 0.46 -9.76 16.71
N VAL A 76 0.73 -8.62 16.10
CA VAL A 76 2.07 -8.26 15.60
C VAL A 76 3.06 -8.21 16.77
N GLY A 77 4.20 -8.85 16.61
CA GLY A 77 5.34 -8.81 17.51
C GLY A 77 6.52 -8.02 16.91
N PHE A 78 7.73 -8.44 17.25
CA PHE A 78 8.98 -7.90 16.72
C PHE A 78 9.78 -9.02 16.07
N ASP A 79 10.44 -8.72 14.97
CA ASP A 79 11.33 -9.68 14.29
C ASP A 79 12.69 -9.75 15.00
N TYR A 80 13.06 -8.67 15.69
CA TYR A 80 14.30 -8.56 16.48
C TYR A 80 14.06 -7.89 17.82
N VAL A 81 14.59 -8.43 18.88
CA VAL A 81 14.53 -7.86 20.25
C VAL A 81 15.93 -7.81 20.82
N GLY A 82 16.48 -6.62 20.97
CA GLY A 82 17.84 -6.45 21.41
C GLY A 82 17.97 -5.86 22.83
N PHE A 83 19.15 -6.04 23.42
CA PHE A 83 19.50 -5.43 24.69
C PHE A 83 19.50 -3.91 24.63
N ASN A 84 19.15 -3.28 25.76
CA ASN A 84 19.21 -1.83 25.89
C ASN A 84 20.68 -1.34 25.80
N GLN A 85 20.94 -0.44 24.89
CA GLN A 85 22.24 0.23 24.71
C GLN A 85 22.07 1.67 24.24
N SER A 86 23.15 2.44 24.24
CA SER A 86 23.15 3.78 23.66
C SER A 86 23.09 3.72 22.12
N GLY A 87 22.39 4.64 21.47
CA GLY A 87 22.20 4.69 20.03
C GLY A 87 20.78 4.31 19.61
N MET A 88 20.54 4.26 18.28
CA MET A 88 19.24 3.95 17.70
C MET A 88 19.05 2.47 17.34
N VAL A 89 20.14 1.70 17.31
CA VAL A 89 20.14 0.28 16.92
C VAL A 89 20.66 -0.55 18.07
N ALA A 90 19.97 -1.66 18.37
CA ALA A 90 20.45 -2.66 19.31
C ALA A 90 21.41 -3.62 18.57
N ALA A 91 22.67 -3.71 19.01
CA ALA A 91 23.69 -4.51 18.36
C ALA A 91 23.64 -5.99 18.76
N GLU A 92 23.13 -6.29 19.95
CA GLU A 92 23.09 -7.64 20.51
C GLU A 92 21.63 -8.04 20.77
N GLU A 93 21.21 -9.16 20.20
CA GLU A 93 19.88 -9.72 20.39
C GLU A 93 19.76 -10.41 21.73
N LEU A 94 18.57 -10.39 22.33
CA LEU A 94 18.29 -11.17 23.54
C LEU A 94 18.49 -12.67 23.28
N PRO A 95 18.96 -13.43 24.28
CA PRO A 95 18.88 -14.90 24.25
C PRO A 95 17.46 -15.37 23.92
N GLU A 96 17.36 -16.47 23.18
CA GLU A 96 16.07 -16.93 22.63
C GLU A 96 14.99 -17.14 23.70
N ASP A 97 15.36 -17.68 24.86
CA ASP A 97 14.45 -17.89 25.99
C ASP A 97 13.85 -16.58 26.50
N LEU A 98 14.66 -15.53 26.66
CA LEU A 98 14.18 -14.21 27.11
C LEU A 98 13.36 -13.50 26.02
N LYS A 99 13.74 -13.69 24.76
CA LYS A 99 13.03 -13.15 23.61
C LYS A 99 11.64 -13.79 23.49
N GLU A 100 11.56 -15.12 23.61
CA GLU A 100 10.29 -15.85 23.56
C GLU A 100 9.37 -15.41 24.72
N ASP A 101 9.88 -15.32 25.94
CA ASP A 101 9.12 -14.85 27.10
C ASP A 101 8.58 -13.43 26.88
N PHE A 102 9.43 -12.50 26.45
CA PHE A 102 9.01 -11.13 26.16
C PHE A 102 7.95 -11.09 25.07
N LEU A 103 8.13 -11.80 23.97
CA LEU A 103 7.17 -11.83 22.85
C LEU A 103 5.84 -12.46 23.26
N ALA A 104 5.86 -13.47 24.15
CA ALA A 104 4.64 -14.06 24.70
C ALA A 104 3.86 -13.03 25.55
N GLU A 105 4.55 -12.30 26.44
CA GLU A 105 3.94 -11.23 27.24
C GLU A 105 3.40 -10.09 26.38
N TRP A 106 4.17 -9.66 25.37
CA TRP A 106 3.75 -8.63 24.40
C TRP A 106 2.47 -9.02 23.67
N LYS A 107 2.41 -10.26 23.16
CA LYS A 107 1.23 -10.79 22.45
C LYS A 107 0.02 -10.90 23.41
N LEU A 108 0.24 -11.41 24.63
CA LEU A 108 -0.81 -11.49 25.64
C LEU A 108 -1.40 -10.11 25.95
N TRP A 109 -0.56 -9.09 26.09
CA TRP A 109 -1.01 -7.71 26.30
C TRP A 109 -1.85 -7.19 25.12
N GLY A 110 -1.45 -7.46 23.89
CA GLY A 110 -2.24 -7.15 22.71
C GLY A 110 -3.63 -7.82 22.72
N MET A 111 -3.68 -9.11 23.03
CA MET A 111 -4.94 -9.87 23.13
C MET A 111 -5.85 -9.32 24.23
N GLN A 112 -5.30 -9.01 25.41
CA GLN A 112 -6.06 -8.40 26.51
C GLN A 112 -6.61 -7.02 26.12
N THR A 113 -5.82 -6.22 25.38
CA THR A 113 -6.24 -4.92 24.87
C THR A 113 -7.38 -5.08 23.86
N ALA A 114 -7.31 -6.06 22.98
CA ALA A 114 -8.37 -6.34 21.99
C ALA A 114 -9.69 -6.75 22.68
N LEU A 115 -9.63 -7.61 23.69
CA LEU A 115 -10.82 -7.96 24.48
C LEU A 115 -11.42 -6.73 25.19
N LYS A 116 -10.56 -5.87 25.73
CA LYS A 116 -10.99 -4.62 26.40
C LYS A 116 -11.64 -3.65 25.41
N VAL A 117 -11.08 -3.51 24.21
CA VAL A 117 -11.63 -2.68 23.14
C VAL A 117 -13.03 -3.18 22.74
N LYS A 118 -13.21 -4.48 22.53
CA LYS A 118 -14.54 -5.08 22.22
C LYS A 118 -15.54 -4.82 23.36
N LEU A 119 -15.12 -4.97 24.61
CA LEU A 119 -15.96 -4.67 25.77
C LEU A 119 -16.39 -3.20 25.81
N TRP A 120 -15.47 -2.25 25.56
CA TRP A 120 -15.75 -0.83 25.56
C TRP A 120 -16.63 -0.42 24.39
N ALA A 121 -16.41 -1.00 23.20
CA ALA A 121 -17.28 -0.79 22.06
C ALA A 121 -18.73 -1.14 22.41
N LYS A 122 -18.95 -2.29 23.04
CA LYS A 122 -20.29 -2.74 23.47
C LYS A 122 -20.86 -1.92 24.63
N LYS A 123 -20.05 -1.66 25.66
CA LYS A 123 -20.53 -1.01 26.90
C LYS A 123 -20.82 0.47 26.72
N TYR A 124 -19.97 1.18 25.97
CA TYR A 124 -20.01 2.64 25.86
C TYR A 124 -20.41 3.13 24.47
N ASN A 125 -20.64 2.21 23.51
CA ASN A 125 -20.94 2.53 22.10
C ASN A 125 -19.91 3.49 21.48
N ILE A 126 -18.62 3.30 21.78
CA ILE A 126 -17.55 4.19 21.29
C ILE A 126 -17.24 3.87 19.82
N HIS A 127 -17.09 4.92 19.02
CA HIS A 127 -16.82 4.79 17.60
C HIS A 127 -15.43 4.21 17.29
N LYS A 128 -15.36 3.44 16.20
CA LYS A 128 -14.14 2.76 15.73
C LYS A 128 -12.93 3.67 15.54
N GLN A 129 -13.14 4.96 15.15
CA GLN A 129 -12.04 5.93 14.98
C GLN A 129 -11.23 6.17 16.25
N THR A 130 -11.83 5.94 17.42
CA THR A 130 -11.17 6.08 18.73
C THR A 130 -10.60 4.73 19.18
N LEU A 131 -11.42 3.69 19.18
CA LEU A 131 -11.04 2.42 19.77
C LEU A 131 -9.95 1.67 19.00
N ASN A 132 -9.96 1.73 17.66
CA ASN A 132 -8.93 1.07 16.86
C ASN A 132 -7.53 1.64 17.11
N ARG A 133 -7.40 2.87 17.61
CA ARG A 133 -6.11 3.45 18.00
C ARG A 133 -5.39 2.66 19.08
N ALA A 134 -6.14 2.08 20.01
CA ALA A 134 -5.58 1.26 21.07
C ALA A 134 -4.98 -0.07 20.57
N LEU A 135 -5.33 -0.50 19.35
CA LEU A 135 -4.88 -1.75 18.75
C LEU A 135 -3.68 -1.57 17.77
N GLU A 136 -3.32 -0.33 17.44
CA GLU A 136 -2.30 -0.04 16.43
C GLU A 136 -0.93 -0.68 16.72
N PRO A 137 -0.42 -0.79 17.98
CA PRO A 137 0.87 -1.43 18.25
C PRO A 137 0.94 -2.92 17.85
N TRP A 138 -0.20 -3.61 17.83
CA TRP A 138 -0.29 -5.05 17.50
C TRP A 138 -0.95 -5.30 16.13
N SER A 139 -1.15 -4.25 15.33
CA SER A 139 -1.84 -4.35 14.05
C SER A 139 -0.87 -4.26 12.89
N ARG A 140 -1.23 -4.91 11.78
CA ARG A 140 -0.64 -4.64 10.47
C ARG A 140 -1.33 -3.47 9.77
N ILE A 141 -0.62 -2.85 8.85
CA ILE A 141 -1.18 -1.87 7.92
C ILE A 141 -1.03 -2.39 6.51
N LYS A 142 -2.06 -2.19 5.69
CA LYS A 142 -2.00 -2.40 4.24
C LYS A 142 -1.74 -1.06 3.56
N VAL A 143 -0.76 -1.01 2.66
CA VAL A 143 -0.36 0.19 1.94
C VAL A 143 -0.16 -0.14 0.48
N LEU A 144 -0.78 0.64 -0.39
CA LEU A 144 -0.45 0.66 -1.81
C LEU A 144 0.64 1.72 -2.03
N VAL A 145 1.68 1.37 -2.74
CA VAL A 145 2.79 2.27 -3.07
C VAL A 145 3.12 2.19 -4.54
N THR A 146 3.31 3.34 -5.18
CA THR A 146 3.75 3.45 -6.57
C THR A 146 4.94 4.39 -6.66
N ALA A 147 5.96 4.00 -7.41
CA ALA A 147 7.14 4.83 -7.63
C ALA A 147 7.87 4.45 -8.93
N THR A 148 8.68 5.39 -9.40
CA THR A 148 9.71 5.20 -10.43
C THR A 148 11.11 5.16 -9.82
N GLU A 149 11.30 5.72 -8.63
CA GLU A 149 12.58 5.88 -7.96
C GLU A 149 12.62 5.09 -6.65
N TRP A 150 13.30 3.94 -6.66
CA TRP A 150 13.40 3.01 -5.53
C TRP A 150 14.78 2.98 -4.87
N ASP A 151 15.84 3.36 -5.59
CA ASP A 151 17.24 3.15 -5.21
C ASP A 151 17.58 3.72 -3.84
N ASN A 152 17.15 4.95 -3.56
CA ASN A 152 17.42 5.58 -2.27
C ASN A 152 16.73 4.87 -1.10
N PHE A 153 15.53 4.32 -1.33
CA PHE A 153 14.83 3.54 -0.33
C PHE A 153 15.60 2.24 -0.02
N PHE A 154 15.92 1.46 -1.04
CA PHE A 154 16.66 0.20 -0.87
C PHE A 154 18.02 0.43 -0.26
N LYS A 155 18.79 1.43 -0.73
CA LYS A 155 20.08 1.78 -0.15
C LYS A 155 20.03 2.07 1.35
N LEU A 156 18.98 2.77 1.81
CA LEU A 156 18.85 3.16 3.23
C LEU A 156 18.21 2.05 4.09
N ARG A 157 17.31 1.24 3.54
CA ARG A 157 16.52 0.30 4.32
C ARG A 157 17.02 -1.15 4.25
N LEU A 158 17.87 -1.46 3.28
CA LEU A 158 18.64 -2.72 3.28
C LEU A 158 19.97 -2.60 4.04
N ALA A 159 20.33 -1.40 4.49
CA ALA A 159 21.56 -1.19 5.27
C ALA A 159 21.49 -1.95 6.60
N PRO A 160 22.62 -2.49 7.11
CA PRO A 160 22.66 -3.29 8.33
C PRO A 160 22.22 -2.55 9.60
N ASP A 161 22.25 -1.22 9.59
CA ASP A 161 21.82 -0.33 10.66
C ASP A 161 20.35 0.12 10.52
N ALA A 162 19.61 -0.38 9.52
CA ALA A 162 18.19 -0.18 9.44
C ALA A 162 17.45 -0.99 10.51
N GLN A 163 16.32 -0.46 11.01
CA GLN A 163 15.47 -1.23 11.92
C GLN A 163 15.03 -2.54 11.25
N PRO A 164 15.10 -3.70 11.93
CA PRO A 164 14.89 -5.01 11.31
C PRO A 164 13.55 -5.15 10.57
N GLU A 165 12.46 -4.62 11.10
CA GLU A 165 11.15 -4.75 10.46
C GLU A 165 11.02 -3.94 9.16
N ILE A 166 11.65 -2.76 9.06
CA ILE A 166 11.67 -2.01 7.79
C ILE A 166 12.71 -2.59 6.83
N GLN A 167 13.78 -3.23 7.33
CA GLN A 167 14.72 -3.97 6.51
C GLN A 167 14.04 -5.19 5.88
N ASN A 168 13.26 -5.97 6.66
CA ASN A 168 12.45 -7.07 6.14
C ASN A 168 11.43 -6.59 5.10
N LEU A 169 10.79 -5.44 5.33
CA LEU A 169 9.90 -4.85 4.32
C LEU A 169 10.65 -4.52 3.02
N ALA A 170 11.82 -3.90 3.12
CA ALA A 170 12.63 -3.56 1.95
C ALA A 170 13.09 -4.81 1.18
N GLN A 171 13.52 -5.87 1.88
CA GLN A 171 13.88 -7.16 1.28
C GLN A 171 12.70 -7.82 0.57
N ALA A 172 11.51 -7.81 1.18
CA ALA A 172 10.31 -8.33 0.55
C ALA A 172 9.95 -7.55 -0.72
N MET A 173 10.06 -6.21 -0.69
CA MET A 173 9.78 -5.36 -1.84
C MET A 173 10.79 -5.59 -2.98
N GLU A 174 12.10 -5.61 -2.67
CA GLU A 174 13.16 -5.85 -3.65
C GLU A 174 12.96 -7.21 -4.33
N SER A 175 12.80 -8.28 -3.54
CA SER A 175 12.59 -9.64 -4.07
C SER A 175 11.32 -9.76 -4.91
N ALA A 176 10.23 -9.09 -4.52
CA ALA A 176 8.99 -9.08 -5.31
C ALA A 176 9.20 -8.36 -6.66
N MET A 177 9.93 -7.24 -6.67
CA MET A 177 10.22 -6.49 -7.89
C MET A 177 11.22 -7.20 -8.81
N GLU A 178 12.19 -7.92 -8.26
CA GLU A 178 13.13 -8.74 -9.03
C GLU A 178 12.46 -9.94 -9.68
N GLY A 179 11.48 -10.53 -9.01
CA GLY A 179 10.68 -11.64 -9.55
C GLY A 179 9.63 -11.23 -10.56
N SER A 180 9.38 -9.93 -10.73
CA SER A 180 8.36 -9.39 -11.64
C SER A 180 8.94 -9.12 -13.04
N THR A 181 8.12 -9.34 -14.06
CA THR A 181 8.43 -8.98 -15.44
C THR A 181 7.55 -7.81 -15.87
N PRO A 182 8.10 -6.61 -16.11
CA PRO A 182 7.31 -5.45 -16.53
C PRO A 182 6.61 -5.66 -17.86
N ILE A 183 5.37 -5.17 -17.95
CA ILE A 183 4.59 -5.14 -19.19
C ILE A 183 4.91 -3.86 -19.98
N GLU A 184 5.11 -3.97 -21.28
CA GLU A 184 5.30 -2.82 -22.16
C GLU A 184 3.95 -2.13 -22.38
N SER A 185 3.76 -0.93 -21.80
CA SER A 185 2.54 -0.12 -21.99
C SER A 185 2.80 1.35 -21.70
N LYS A 186 2.10 2.23 -22.39
CA LYS A 186 2.07 3.68 -22.11
C LYS A 186 1.30 4.02 -20.84
N MET A 187 0.39 3.14 -20.40
CA MET A 187 -0.48 3.33 -19.25
C MET A 187 -0.07 2.39 -18.11
N HIS A 188 0.00 2.91 -16.91
CA HIS A 188 0.17 2.16 -15.69
C HIS A 188 -1.14 2.15 -14.92
N LEU A 189 -1.80 0.99 -14.86
CA LEU A 189 -3.14 0.79 -14.30
C LEU A 189 -3.13 -0.34 -13.27
N PRO A 190 -2.84 -0.06 -11.99
CA PRO A 190 -2.86 -1.08 -10.95
C PRO A 190 -4.19 -1.84 -10.89
N TYR A 191 -4.13 -3.15 -10.68
CA TYR A 191 -5.26 -4.08 -10.62
C TYR A 191 -5.99 -4.29 -11.96
N VAL A 192 -5.44 -3.85 -13.08
CA VAL A 192 -5.91 -4.13 -14.43
C VAL A 192 -4.89 -5.01 -15.13
N ASP A 193 -5.37 -6.07 -15.75
CA ASP A 193 -4.53 -6.96 -16.56
C ASP A 193 -4.44 -6.40 -17.98
N LEU A 194 -3.25 -5.94 -18.36
CA LEU A 194 -2.97 -5.37 -19.70
C LEU A 194 -2.21 -6.35 -20.61
N THR A 195 -2.13 -7.64 -20.25
CA THR A 195 -1.36 -8.62 -21.06
C THR A 195 -2.00 -8.89 -22.41
N ASP A 196 -3.32 -8.86 -22.51
CA ASP A 196 -4.07 -9.31 -23.67
C ASP A 196 -4.96 -8.23 -24.30
N HIS A 197 -4.95 -7.01 -23.80
CA HIS A 197 -5.74 -5.90 -24.37
C HIS A 197 -5.08 -4.54 -24.18
N GLU A 198 -5.41 -3.61 -25.08
CA GLU A 198 -5.05 -2.21 -24.95
C GLU A 198 -5.92 -1.53 -23.87
N PRO A 199 -5.36 -0.56 -23.10
CA PRO A 199 -6.11 0.12 -22.06
C PRO A 199 -7.36 0.81 -22.55
N GLU A 200 -8.49 0.59 -21.90
CA GLU A 200 -9.75 1.27 -22.16
C GLU A 200 -10.10 2.28 -21.06
N TYR A 201 -10.98 3.23 -21.37
CA TYR A 201 -11.43 4.24 -20.41
C TYR A 201 -12.08 3.63 -19.13
N THR A 202 -12.72 2.49 -19.27
CA THR A 202 -13.32 1.72 -18.19
C THR A 202 -12.30 1.17 -17.22
N ASP A 203 -11.09 0.84 -17.68
CA ASP A 203 -9.99 0.31 -16.88
C ASP A 203 -9.47 1.35 -15.89
N MET A 204 -9.49 2.63 -16.27
CA MET A 204 -9.13 3.72 -15.38
C MET A 204 -10.08 3.81 -14.18
N TYR A 205 -11.41 3.71 -14.38
CA TYR A 205 -12.36 3.67 -13.27
C TYR A 205 -12.10 2.50 -12.34
N HIS A 206 -11.84 1.34 -12.94
CA HIS A 206 -11.58 0.10 -12.24
C HIS A 206 -10.30 0.21 -11.40
N SER A 207 -9.21 0.69 -11.99
CA SER A 207 -7.93 0.88 -11.33
C SER A 207 -8.03 1.86 -10.16
N VAL A 208 -8.58 3.07 -10.35
CA VAL A 208 -8.77 4.06 -9.28
C VAL A 208 -9.63 3.51 -8.14
N ALA A 209 -10.76 2.86 -8.49
CA ALA A 209 -11.66 2.31 -7.49
C ALA A 209 -11.00 1.21 -6.66
N ARG A 210 -10.19 0.36 -7.27
CA ARG A 210 -9.44 -0.70 -6.57
C ARG A 210 -8.33 -0.13 -5.70
N CYS A 211 -7.59 0.86 -6.19
CA CYS A 211 -6.61 1.59 -5.37
C CYS A 211 -7.27 2.23 -4.13
N ALA A 212 -8.49 2.78 -4.27
CA ALA A 212 -9.23 3.32 -3.13
C ALA A 212 -9.65 2.25 -2.11
N ARG A 213 -9.90 1.02 -2.56
CA ARG A 213 -10.37 -0.09 -1.71
C ARG A 213 -9.30 -0.78 -0.87
N VAL A 214 -8.07 -0.31 -0.88
CA VAL A 214 -7.01 -0.77 0.05
C VAL A 214 -7.50 -0.69 1.51
N SER A 215 -8.34 0.31 1.83
CA SER A 215 -8.99 0.46 3.14
C SER A 215 -10.32 -0.31 3.29
N TYR A 216 -10.92 -0.72 2.18
CA TYR A 216 -12.29 -1.26 2.12
C TYR A 216 -12.30 -2.54 1.30
N ASN A 217 -11.69 -3.61 1.80
CA ASN A 217 -12.03 -4.91 1.22
C ASN A 217 -13.53 -5.13 1.41
N ASN A 218 -14.27 -5.26 0.30
CA ASN A 218 -15.66 -5.70 0.36
C ASN A 218 -15.70 -6.96 1.22
N ASN A 219 -16.50 -6.94 2.29
CA ASN A 219 -16.71 -8.10 3.14
C ASN A 219 -17.28 -9.21 2.25
N GLY A 220 -16.43 -10.18 1.85
CA GLY A 220 -16.86 -11.32 1.07
C GLY A 220 -16.14 -11.59 -0.24
N GLY A 221 -15.13 -10.80 -0.64
CA GLY A 221 -14.33 -11.10 -1.85
C GLY A 221 -15.09 -10.97 -3.17
N THR A 222 -16.24 -10.30 -3.19
CA THR A 222 -16.99 -10.03 -4.41
C THR A 222 -16.31 -8.96 -5.24
N THR A 223 -16.03 -9.27 -6.49
CA THR A 223 -15.58 -8.31 -7.51
C THR A 223 -16.64 -7.25 -7.68
N SER A 224 -16.24 -5.96 -7.61
CA SER A 224 -17.16 -4.85 -7.92
C SER A 224 -17.50 -4.84 -9.40
N THR A 225 -18.69 -4.35 -9.73
CA THR A 225 -19.10 -4.10 -11.12
C THR A 225 -18.47 -2.80 -11.64
N ILE A 226 -18.41 -2.65 -12.96
CA ILE A 226 -17.92 -1.42 -13.61
C ILE A 226 -18.74 -0.20 -13.16
N GLU A 227 -20.07 -0.34 -13.00
CA GLU A 227 -20.96 0.72 -12.54
C GLU A 227 -20.67 1.15 -11.09
N GLU A 228 -20.35 0.20 -10.22
CA GLU A 228 -19.94 0.49 -8.84
C GLU A 228 -18.60 1.21 -8.78
N ASP A 229 -17.66 0.82 -9.63
CA ASP A 229 -16.35 1.43 -9.73
C ASP A 229 -16.44 2.84 -10.30
N LYS A 230 -17.24 3.07 -11.33
CA LYS A 230 -17.52 4.39 -11.88
C LYS A 230 -18.15 5.31 -10.84
N LYS A 231 -19.16 4.86 -10.10
CA LYS A 231 -19.77 5.65 -9.02
C LYS A 231 -18.78 6.01 -7.91
N LEU A 232 -17.87 5.08 -7.58
CA LEU A 232 -16.82 5.36 -6.60
C LEU A 232 -15.81 6.38 -7.13
N PHE A 233 -15.36 6.24 -8.38
CA PHE A 233 -14.48 7.18 -9.06
C PHE A 233 -15.07 8.60 -9.05
N GLU A 234 -16.30 8.77 -9.54
CA GLU A 234 -17.01 10.07 -9.57
C GLU A 234 -17.14 10.69 -8.17
N ARG A 235 -17.45 9.88 -7.15
CA ARG A 235 -17.51 10.34 -5.76
C ARG A 235 -16.15 10.81 -5.24
N LEU A 236 -15.08 10.10 -5.54
CA LEU A 236 -13.72 10.47 -5.12
C LEU A 236 -13.29 11.77 -5.80
N GLN A 237 -13.53 11.89 -7.11
CA GLN A 237 -13.24 13.07 -7.93
C GLN A 237 -14.00 14.29 -7.40
N ASN A 238 -15.33 14.20 -7.24
CA ASN A 238 -16.17 15.30 -6.78
C ASN A 238 -15.83 15.79 -5.37
N ASN A 239 -15.27 14.92 -4.54
CA ASN A 239 -14.84 15.27 -3.17
C ASN A 239 -13.36 15.61 -3.05
N GLY A 240 -12.60 15.65 -4.14
CA GLY A 240 -11.17 15.95 -4.14
C GLY A 240 -10.32 14.89 -3.40
N HIS A 241 -10.75 13.64 -3.37
CA HIS A 241 -10.00 12.54 -2.76
C HIS A 241 -8.97 11.96 -3.74
N TRP A 242 -7.87 12.66 -3.97
CA TRP A 242 -6.90 12.37 -5.03
C TRP A 242 -5.90 11.25 -4.74
N SER A 243 -5.82 10.75 -3.51
CA SER A 243 -4.82 9.72 -3.14
C SER A 243 -4.90 8.45 -4.02
N PRO A 244 -6.08 7.88 -4.37
CA PRO A 244 -6.15 6.73 -5.27
C PRO A 244 -5.71 7.04 -6.71
N PHE A 245 -5.85 8.29 -7.14
CA PHE A 245 -5.48 8.75 -8.49
C PHE A 245 -3.97 8.90 -8.69
N GLU A 246 -3.18 8.89 -7.60
CA GLU A 246 -1.72 8.93 -7.67
C GLU A 246 -1.10 7.66 -8.25
N HIS A 247 -1.83 6.54 -8.20
CA HIS A 247 -1.31 5.23 -8.63
C HIS A 247 -1.50 4.96 -10.11
N ILE A 248 -2.35 5.73 -10.78
CA ILE A 248 -2.59 5.64 -12.20
C ILE A 248 -1.71 6.67 -12.90
N ALA A 249 -0.94 6.25 -13.91
CA ALA A 249 -0.03 7.13 -14.61
C ALA A 249 0.05 6.84 -16.11
N GLU A 250 0.36 7.89 -16.87
CA GLU A 250 0.68 7.82 -18.28
C GLU A 250 2.15 8.22 -18.53
N TYR A 251 2.81 7.55 -19.45
CA TYR A 251 4.15 7.92 -19.89
C TYR A 251 4.13 9.19 -20.75
N TRP A 252 4.77 10.26 -20.25
CA TRP A 252 4.92 11.54 -20.98
C TRP A 252 6.33 11.70 -21.54
N GLY A 253 7.33 11.08 -20.95
CA GLY A 253 8.73 11.20 -21.34
C GLY A 253 9.33 12.55 -20.99
N CYS A 254 10.21 13.04 -21.86
CA CYS A 254 10.93 14.33 -21.73
C CYS A 254 12.05 14.35 -20.67
N ASP A 255 12.35 13.22 -20.04
CA ASP A 255 13.37 13.13 -18.97
C ASP A 255 13.09 14.11 -17.81
N GLU A 256 11.83 14.23 -17.42
CA GLU A 256 11.34 15.16 -16.41
C GLU A 256 10.62 14.45 -15.26
N MET A 257 10.57 15.14 -14.10
CA MET A 257 9.77 14.74 -12.95
C MET A 257 8.38 15.34 -13.05
N TYR A 258 7.35 14.49 -12.99
CA TYR A 258 5.95 14.87 -12.87
C TYR A 258 5.46 14.51 -11.47
N ALA A 259 5.51 15.48 -10.56
CA ALA A 259 5.33 15.26 -9.11
C ALA A 259 6.36 14.23 -8.58
N ASN A 260 5.93 13.02 -8.21
CA ASN A 260 6.79 11.98 -7.64
C ASN A 260 7.36 11.00 -8.69
N PHE A 261 6.99 11.10 -9.97
CA PHE A 261 7.34 10.13 -11.00
C PHE A 261 8.24 10.73 -12.07
N HIS A 262 9.30 10.01 -12.40
CA HIS A 262 10.18 10.34 -13.51
C HIS A 262 9.61 9.78 -14.82
N ASN A 263 9.43 10.64 -15.82
CA ASN A 263 8.82 10.34 -17.12
C ASN A 263 7.33 9.94 -17.12
N TRP A 264 6.73 9.73 -15.98
CA TRP A 264 5.33 9.32 -15.83
C TRP A 264 4.51 10.39 -15.14
N CYS A 265 3.36 10.73 -15.70
CA CYS A 265 2.44 11.70 -15.11
C CYS A 265 1.27 10.98 -14.46
N SER A 266 1.08 11.15 -13.15
CA SER A 266 -0.06 10.55 -12.46
C SER A 266 -1.36 11.27 -12.80
N LEU A 267 -2.48 10.53 -12.78
CA LEU A 267 -3.81 11.09 -12.99
C LEU A 267 -4.13 12.19 -11.96
N ARG A 268 -3.65 12.07 -10.72
CA ARG A 268 -3.74 13.14 -9.72
C ARG A 268 -3.05 14.42 -10.20
N ASN A 269 -1.83 14.32 -10.73
CA ASN A 269 -1.08 15.48 -11.20
C ASN A 269 -1.83 16.21 -12.34
N VAL A 270 -2.52 15.45 -13.20
CA VAL A 270 -3.36 16.00 -14.25
C VAL A 270 -4.53 16.81 -13.65
N TYR A 271 -5.28 16.26 -12.71
CA TYR A 271 -6.42 16.92 -12.08
C TYR A 271 -6.03 18.16 -11.26
N GLU A 272 -4.91 18.12 -10.54
CA GLU A 272 -4.47 19.25 -9.70
C GLU A 272 -3.84 20.40 -10.49
N ASN A 273 -3.21 20.13 -11.65
CA ASN A 273 -2.47 21.13 -12.42
C ASN A 273 -3.16 21.61 -13.70
N MET A 274 -4.22 20.93 -14.15
CA MET A 274 -5.02 21.38 -15.29
C MET A 274 -6.19 22.24 -14.80
N SER A 275 -6.12 23.52 -15.08
CA SER A 275 -7.05 24.55 -14.58
C SER A 275 -8.45 24.56 -15.24
N ASN A 276 -8.80 23.53 -16.03
CA ASN A 276 -10.10 23.46 -16.73
C ASN A 276 -10.54 21.99 -16.89
N GLU A 277 -11.74 21.66 -16.41
CA GLU A 277 -12.34 20.32 -16.55
C GLU A 277 -12.33 19.79 -18.00
N ASP A 278 -12.57 20.68 -18.98
CA ASP A 278 -12.54 20.33 -20.40
C ASP A 278 -11.15 19.82 -20.85
N LYS A 279 -10.05 20.37 -20.29
CA LYS A 279 -8.69 19.92 -20.61
C LYS A 279 -8.37 18.58 -20.00
N VAL A 280 -8.90 18.28 -18.83
CA VAL A 280 -8.77 16.96 -18.19
C VAL A 280 -9.53 15.91 -19.02
N VAL A 281 -10.74 16.24 -19.45
CA VAL A 281 -11.56 15.38 -20.32
C VAL A 281 -10.87 15.19 -21.68
N ASP A 282 -10.35 16.26 -22.30
CA ASP A 282 -9.61 16.18 -23.56
C ASP A 282 -8.31 15.37 -23.41
N PHE A 283 -7.60 15.52 -22.30
CA PHE A 283 -6.41 14.74 -21.97
C PHE A 283 -6.75 13.26 -21.87
N ILE A 284 -7.77 12.92 -21.08
CA ILE A 284 -8.22 11.54 -20.90
C ILE A 284 -8.73 10.97 -22.25
N HIS A 285 -9.51 11.73 -23.04
CA HIS A 285 -9.96 11.29 -24.35
C HIS A 285 -8.82 11.12 -25.36
N LYS A 286 -7.78 11.95 -25.29
CA LYS A 286 -6.61 11.84 -26.18
C LYS A 286 -5.80 10.58 -25.88
N ILE A 287 -5.62 10.23 -24.60
CA ILE A 287 -4.94 9.01 -24.17
C ILE A 287 -5.59 7.76 -24.78
N PHE A 288 -6.93 7.70 -24.74
CA PHE A 288 -7.69 6.52 -25.17
C PHE A 288 -8.18 6.56 -26.64
N ARG A 289 -7.89 7.63 -27.39
CA ARG A 289 -8.20 7.73 -28.84
C ARG A 289 -6.98 7.57 -29.74
N ASP A 290 -5.79 7.86 -29.22
CA ASP A 290 -4.52 7.77 -29.97
C ASP A 290 -3.74 6.45 -29.67
N SER A 291 -4.38 5.50 -28.98
CA SER A 291 -3.89 4.15 -28.71
C SER A 291 -4.39 3.15 -29.72
#